data_2ddee8ddbe314c13618bbf02328bb97a
#
_entry.id   2ddee8ddbe314c13618bbf02328bb97a
#
_cell.length_a   1.000
_cell.length_b   1.000
_cell.length_c   1.000
_cell.angle_alpha   90.00
_cell.angle_beta   90.00
_cell.angle_gamma   90.00
#
_symmetry.space_group_name_H-M   'P 1'
#
loop_
_entity.id
_entity.type
_entity.pdbx_description
1 polymer ?
#
loop_
_entity_poly.entity_id
_entity_poly.type
_entity_poly.pdbx_seq_one_letter_code
_entity_poly.pdbx_strand_id
1 'polypeptide(L)' 'MDGTRRADIKAGTRVRIVQKLDQRSGRLTEGIVREILTNSPTHPHGIKVRLQTGEVGRVKEILP' A
#
# COMPACT_ATOMS: atom_id res chain seq x y z
N MET A 1 -7.63 9.01 -0.44
CA MET A 1 -7.41 8.25 -1.69
C MET A 1 -7.34 6.79 -1.37
N ASP A 2 -7.77 5.93 -2.29
CA ASP A 2 -7.96 4.50 -2.01
C ASP A 2 -6.76 3.61 -2.35
N GLY A 3 -5.69 4.17 -2.89
CA GLY A 3 -4.48 3.40 -3.17
C GLY A 3 -4.54 2.47 -4.37
N THR A 4 -5.54 2.61 -5.23
CA THR A 4 -5.65 1.74 -6.42
C THR A 4 -4.85 2.24 -7.61
N ARG A 5 -4.36 3.48 -7.57
CA ARG A 5 -3.62 4.11 -8.67
C ARG A 5 -2.16 4.32 -8.29
N ARG A 6 -1.28 3.73 -9.07
CA ARG A 6 0.16 3.82 -8.83
C ARG A 6 0.67 5.28 -8.85
N ALA A 7 0.05 6.13 -9.68
CA ALA A 7 0.45 7.53 -9.79
C ALA A 7 0.25 8.33 -8.50
N ASP A 8 -0.63 7.87 -7.60
CA ASP A 8 -0.91 8.52 -6.33
C ASP A 8 0.06 8.11 -5.21
N ILE A 9 0.94 7.16 -5.49
CA ILE A 9 1.83 6.56 -4.50
C ILE A 9 3.27 6.68 -4.98
N LYS A 10 4.17 7.06 -4.08
CA LYS A 10 5.60 7.11 -4.36
C LYS A 10 6.38 6.80 -3.09
N ALA A 11 7.68 6.58 -3.22
CA ALA A 11 8.54 6.40 -2.04
C ALA A 11 8.41 7.64 -1.14
N GLY A 12 8.20 7.41 0.14
CA GLY A 12 7.99 8.47 1.13
C GLY A 12 6.53 8.79 1.42
N THR A 13 5.59 8.23 0.65
CA THR A 13 4.15 8.45 0.90
C THR A 13 3.72 7.66 2.13
N ARG A 14 2.96 8.30 3.02
CA ARG A 14 2.37 7.62 4.18
C ARG A 14 1.08 6.93 3.75
N VAL A 15 0.96 5.66 4.08
CA VAL A 15 -0.17 4.83 3.66
C VAL A 15 -0.59 3.89 4.76
N ARG A 16 -1.80 3.31 4.61
CA ARG A 16 -2.23 2.14 5.35
C ARG A 16 -2.39 1.00 4.37
N ILE A 17 -1.77 -0.12 4.70
CA ILE A 17 -1.77 -1.31 3.85
C ILE A 17 -2.47 -2.46 4.56
N VAL A 18 -2.95 -3.43 3.76
CA VAL A 18 -3.39 -4.72 4.28
C VAL A 18 -2.33 -5.74 3.88
N GLN A 19 -1.76 -6.41 4.88
CA GLN A 19 -0.80 -7.49 4.64
C GLN A 19 -1.56 -8.77 4.30
N LYS A 20 -0.88 -9.69 3.61
CA LYS A 20 -1.50 -10.95 3.19
C LYS A 20 -2.17 -11.69 4.35
N LEU A 21 -1.51 -11.73 5.51
CA LEU A 21 -2.03 -12.41 6.69
C LEU A 21 -3.26 -11.71 7.30
N ASP A 22 -3.46 -10.45 6.98
CA ASP A 22 -4.53 -9.63 7.55
C ASP A 22 -5.71 -9.43 6.60
N GLN A 23 -5.68 -10.05 5.43
CA GLN A 23 -6.75 -9.87 4.42
C GLN A 23 -8.12 -10.28 4.95
N ARG A 24 -8.20 -11.31 5.79
CA ARG A 24 -9.46 -11.76 6.36
C ARG A 24 -10.04 -10.78 7.36
N SER A 25 -9.20 -10.25 8.24
CA SER A 25 -9.64 -9.35 9.30
C SER A 25 -9.78 -7.91 8.83
N GLY A 26 -9.14 -7.56 7.71
CA GLY A 26 -9.10 -6.18 7.25
C GLY A 26 -8.19 -5.29 8.08
N ARG A 27 -7.35 -5.86 8.96
CA ARG A 27 -6.42 -5.08 9.77
C ARG A 27 -5.48 -4.30 8.86
N LEU A 28 -5.29 -3.02 9.16
CA LEU A 28 -4.41 -2.14 8.39
C LEU A 28 -3.13 -1.86 9.16
N THR A 29 -2.03 -1.77 8.41
CA THR A 29 -0.72 -1.41 8.95
C THR A 29 -0.34 -0.06 8.35
N GLU A 30 -0.09 0.94 9.18
CA GLU A 30 0.33 2.25 8.72
C GLU A 30 1.86 2.30 8.60
N GLY A 31 2.34 2.96 7.55
CA GLY A 31 3.77 3.14 7.37
C GLY A 31 4.09 4.01 6.18
N ILE A 32 5.38 4.14 5.91
CA ILE A 32 5.91 4.96 4.82
C ILE A 32 6.37 4.03 3.70
N VAL A 33 5.96 4.30 2.48
CA VAL A 33 6.33 3.51 1.31
C VAL A 33 7.84 3.62 1.07
N ARG A 34 8.50 2.47 0.96
CA ARG A 34 9.90 2.37 0.55
C ARG A 34 9.98 2.14 -0.96
N GLU A 35 9.19 1.20 -1.47
CA GLU A 35 9.17 0.88 -2.90
C GLU A 35 7.81 0.36 -3.31
N ILE A 36 7.51 0.51 -4.60
CA ILE A 36 6.26 0.02 -5.19
C ILE A 36 6.55 -1.28 -5.92
N LEU A 37 5.79 -2.33 -5.61
CA LEU A 37 5.99 -3.66 -6.18
C LEU A 37 5.02 -3.97 -7.32
N THR A 38 3.95 -3.20 -7.48
CA THR A 38 3.00 -3.34 -8.58
C THR A 38 3.50 -2.57 -9.79
N ASN A 39 3.66 -3.25 -10.94
CA ASN A 39 4.11 -2.62 -12.17
C ASN A 39 2.97 -1.96 -12.96
N SER A 40 1.73 -2.43 -12.77
CA SER A 40 0.57 -1.88 -13.46
C SER A 40 0.21 -0.49 -12.93
N PRO A 41 -0.35 0.40 -13.79
CA PRO A 41 -0.76 1.74 -13.33
C PRO A 41 -1.89 1.71 -12.31
N THR A 42 -2.72 0.65 -12.32
CA THR A 42 -3.83 0.49 -11.38
C THR A 42 -3.94 -0.95 -10.94
N HIS A 43 -4.57 -1.15 -9.78
CA HIS A 43 -4.91 -2.50 -9.30
C HIS A 43 -6.18 -2.42 -8.46
N PRO A 44 -7.20 -3.26 -8.73
CA PRO A 44 -8.50 -3.15 -8.04
C PRO A 44 -8.42 -3.41 -6.53
N HIS A 45 -7.43 -4.17 -6.08
CA HIS A 45 -7.25 -4.47 -4.65
C HIS A 45 -6.24 -3.56 -3.97
N GLY A 46 -5.74 -2.56 -4.68
CA GLY A 46 -4.73 -1.63 -4.18
C GLY A 46 -3.33 -1.96 -4.70
N ILE A 47 -2.50 -0.94 -4.80
CA ILE A 47 -1.12 -1.07 -5.24
C ILE A 47 -0.31 -1.78 -4.15
N LYS A 48 0.46 -2.79 -4.54
CA LYS A 48 1.32 -3.52 -3.60
C LYS A 48 2.61 -2.74 -3.38
N VAL A 49 2.94 -2.53 -2.14
CA VAL A 49 4.13 -1.77 -1.75
C VAL A 49 4.89 -2.48 -0.64
N ARG A 50 6.16 -2.09 -0.47
CA ARG A 50 6.95 -2.44 0.71
C ARG A 50 7.16 -1.17 1.52
N LEU A 51 6.89 -1.25 2.82
CA LEU A 51 7.13 -0.14 3.75
C LEU A 51 8.59 -0.07 4.17
N GLN A 52 9.01 1.08 4.69
CA GLN A 52 10.38 1.26 5.19
C GLN A 52 10.72 0.28 6.31
N THR A 53 9.73 -0.14 7.07
CA THR A 53 9.91 -1.13 8.14
C THR A 53 9.90 -2.57 7.65
N GLY A 54 9.69 -2.79 6.33
CA GLY A 54 9.80 -4.13 5.72
C GLY A 54 8.49 -4.83 5.44
N GLU A 55 7.37 -4.35 5.97
CA GLU A 55 6.07 -4.97 5.70
C GLU A 55 5.69 -4.79 4.23
N VAL A 56 5.04 -5.81 3.67
CA VAL A 56 4.56 -5.81 2.30
C VAL A 56 3.05 -6.00 2.32
N GLY A 57 2.34 -5.19 1.54
CA GLY A 57 0.88 -5.32 1.44
C GLY A 57 0.30 -4.38 0.40
N ARG A 58 -1.03 -4.43 0.28
CA ARG A 58 -1.77 -3.60 -0.66
C ARG A 58 -2.24 -2.33 0.02
N VAL A 59 -2.03 -1.20 -0.63
CA VAL A 59 -2.45 0.10 -0.09
C VAL A 59 -3.97 0.19 -0.11
N LYS A 60 -4.54 0.53 1.04
CA LYS A 60 -5.99 0.76 1.20
C LYS A 60 -6.30 2.23 1.40
N GLU A 61 -5.39 2.97 2.02
CA GLU A 61 -5.55 4.40 2.25
C GLU A 61 -4.24 5.12 2.01
N ILE A 62 -4.33 6.29 1.41
CA ILE A 62 -3.19 7.22 1.28
C ILE A 62 -3.44 8.35 2.26
N LEU A 63 -2.50 8.56 3.16
CA LEU A 63 -2.62 9.55 4.22
C LEU A 63 -1.97 10.86 3.81
N PRO A 64 -2.50 12.00 4.30
CA PRO A 64 -1.89 13.30 4.03
C PRO A 64 -0.52 13.45 4.64
#